data_dca9f7e31cc3eee5e60233ce688b43cc
#
_entry.id   dca9f7e31cc3eee5e60233ce688b43cc
#
_cell.length_a   1.000
_cell.length_b   1.000
_cell.length_c   1.000
_cell.angle_alpha   90.00
_cell.angle_beta   90.00
_cell.angle_gamma   90.00
#
_symmetry.space_group_name_H-M   'P 1'
#
loop_
_entity.id
_entity.type
_entity.pdbx_description
1 polymer ?
#
loop_
_entity_poly.entity_id
_entity_poly.type
_entity_poly.pdbx_seq_one_letter_code
_entity_poly.pdbx_strand_id
1 'polypeptide(L)'
;AVIGHMAKEPRYQGAGSSLINPTKLDNAFDELSALGYTCRYAQGYDKAKDTPMQNMIDEAVRLAQGADVAVVFIGLTEVYESEGFDRKHIDLPPAHNALVRAVAHTNKNVVVVLSGGSAVTMPWLSEVKGVLHGFLGGQAGGGAIADVLSGKVNPSGKLTETYPLKLEDNPSYENFPGNQLTVEYRESIYVGYRYYDKVLKPVLFPFGFGLSYTGFEYGGIELDKSEMPDTDTVTVSFRVKNTGELDGAEVAQIYVGAPESVIFKPVKELRAFKKVFLKAGEEKKVSVELSKRAFAYYNVNIHDWHCETGEYTIYVGASSRDLKLTSSIKVKSTVDADYRRSAPAYYSGIITNLPDKQFVSILGRELPPSERDPALPIDISCTLEMAQETKRGEKIIKLISFVIKSKRFSFDNFII
;
A
#
# COMPACT_ATOMS: atom_id res chain seq x y z
N ALA A 1 -0.05 27.01 -11.47
CA ALA A 1 0.37 27.21 -10.09
C ALA A 1 1.00 25.93 -9.56
N VAL A 2 2.19 26.00 -8.97
CA VAL A 2 2.87 24.91 -8.27
C VAL A 2 2.84 25.21 -6.77
N ILE A 3 2.13 24.39 -6.02
CA ILE A 3 1.79 24.70 -4.63
C ILE A 3 2.26 23.54 -3.75
N GLY A 4 2.86 23.84 -2.62
CA GLY A 4 3.31 22.87 -1.65
C GLY A 4 4.84 22.84 -1.50
N HIS A 5 5.29 22.78 -0.25
CA HIS A 5 6.72 22.73 0.09
C HIS A 5 7.46 21.61 -0.67
N MET A 6 6.83 20.42 -0.77
CA MET A 6 7.41 19.23 -1.42
C MET A 6 7.64 19.39 -2.94
N ALA A 7 7.13 20.46 -3.58
CA ALA A 7 7.43 20.74 -4.99
C ALA A 7 8.88 21.17 -5.22
N LYS A 8 9.49 21.81 -4.21
CA LYS A 8 10.89 22.31 -4.25
C LYS A 8 11.83 21.52 -3.36
N GLU A 9 11.35 21.07 -2.21
CA GLU A 9 12.09 20.19 -1.29
C GLU A 9 11.36 18.85 -1.20
N PRO A 10 11.59 17.94 -2.16
CA PRO A 10 10.84 16.70 -2.24
C PRO A 10 11.18 15.75 -1.11
N ARG A 11 10.17 15.04 -0.60
CA ARG A 11 10.39 13.86 0.20
C ARG A 11 10.70 12.69 -0.74
N TYR A 12 11.98 12.39 -0.92
CA TYR A 12 12.44 11.44 -1.94
C TYR A 12 12.77 10.05 -1.40
N GLN A 13 12.85 9.90 -0.08
CA GLN A 13 13.20 8.64 0.59
C GLN A 13 12.51 8.52 1.96
N GLY A 14 12.60 7.33 2.58
CA GLY A 14 12.25 7.12 3.97
C GLY A 14 13.17 7.88 4.93
N ALA A 15 12.77 7.95 6.19
CA ALA A 15 13.58 8.51 7.26
C ALA A 15 14.23 7.40 8.10
N GLY A 16 15.24 7.75 8.91
CA GLY A 16 15.97 6.82 9.75
C GLY A 16 17.24 6.28 9.09
N SER A 17 17.55 5.01 9.33
CA SER A 17 18.83 4.37 8.93
C SER A 17 19.00 4.23 7.42
N SER A 18 17.93 4.35 6.63
CA SER A 18 17.96 4.31 5.17
C SER A 18 18.38 5.63 4.50
N LEU A 19 18.70 6.66 5.27
CA LEU A 19 18.99 8.01 4.75
C LEU A 19 20.20 7.99 3.81
N ILE A 20 20.00 8.49 2.58
CA ILE A 20 21.01 8.62 1.53
C ILE A 20 21.23 10.10 1.25
N ASN A 21 22.50 10.49 1.09
CA ASN A 21 22.88 11.82 0.64
C ASN A 21 23.11 11.78 -0.88
N PRO A 22 22.12 12.18 -1.72
CA PRO A 22 22.24 12.12 -3.16
C PRO A 22 23.22 13.16 -3.68
N THR A 23 23.94 12.84 -4.75
CA THR A 23 24.83 13.81 -5.41
C THR A 23 24.06 14.90 -6.15
N LYS A 24 22.83 14.60 -6.58
CA LYS A 24 21.88 15.53 -7.19
C LYS A 24 20.46 15.11 -6.78
N LEU A 25 19.64 16.08 -6.43
CA LEU A 25 18.22 15.86 -6.12
C LEU A 25 17.37 16.75 -7.02
N ASP A 26 16.61 16.15 -7.90
CA ASP A 26 15.67 16.88 -8.76
C ASP A 26 14.41 17.25 -7.98
N ASN A 27 13.83 18.41 -8.31
CA ASN A 27 12.54 18.82 -7.78
C ASN A 27 11.56 19.15 -8.92
N ALA A 28 10.28 18.94 -8.66
CA ALA A 28 9.27 19.06 -9.70
C ALA A 28 9.06 20.49 -10.20
N PHE A 29 9.29 21.51 -9.37
CA PHE A 29 9.16 22.91 -9.77
C PHE A 29 10.18 23.30 -10.85
N ASP A 30 11.45 22.97 -10.63
CA ASP A 30 12.52 23.29 -11.57
C ASP A 30 12.39 22.47 -12.86
N GLU A 31 12.04 21.18 -12.75
CA GLU A 31 11.86 20.30 -13.90
C GLU A 31 10.68 20.73 -14.79
N LEU A 32 9.52 21.11 -14.20
CA LEU A 32 8.40 21.67 -14.96
C LEU A 32 8.78 22.98 -15.64
N SER A 33 9.54 23.85 -14.96
CA SER A 33 10.02 25.09 -15.54
C SER A 33 10.99 24.84 -16.70
N ALA A 34 11.86 23.83 -16.59
CA ALA A 34 12.79 23.41 -17.65
C ALA A 34 12.05 22.83 -18.89
N LEU A 35 10.88 22.25 -18.70
CA LEU A 35 10.01 21.80 -19.78
C LEU A 35 9.28 22.96 -20.49
N GLY A 36 9.47 24.21 -20.05
CA GLY A 36 8.91 25.41 -20.69
C GLY A 36 7.56 25.88 -20.14
N TYR A 37 7.08 25.29 -19.03
CA TYR A 37 5.87 25.78 -18.38
C TYR A 37 6.13 27.07 -17.60
N THR A 38 5.19 28.01 -17.62
CA THR A 38 5.22 29.22 -16.80
C THR A 38 4.78 28.88 -15.37
N CYS A 39 5.74 28.46 -14.55
CA CYS A 39 5.49 28.04 -13.18
C CYS A 39 5.56 29.23 -12.22
N ARG A 40 4.55 29.33 -11.32
CA ARG A 40 4.56 30.21 -10.16
C ARG A 40 4.40 29.36 -8.91
N TYR A 41 5.09 29.73 -7.82
CA TYR A 41 5.19 28.92 -6.61
C TYR A 41 4.52 29.57 -5.40
N ALA A 42 3.83 28.77 -4.60
CA ALA A 42 3.42 29.09 -3.23
C ALA A 42 3.73 27.91 -2.31
N GLN A 43 4.27 28.18 -1.13
CA GLN A 43 4.66 27.12 -0.20
C GLN A 43 3.48 26.33 0.37
N GLY A 44 2.35 27.01 0.64
CA GLY A 44 1.07 26.41 0.99
C GLY A 44 0.95 25.92 2.44
N TYR A 45 2.00 25.37 3.03
CA TYR A 45 2.08 24.90 4.41
C TYR A 45 3.50 24.98 4.98
N ASP A 46 3.61 24.97 6.29
CA ASP A 46 4.89 24.92 7.01
C ASP A 46 5.37 23.46 7.10
N LYS A 47 6.63 23.18 6.78
CA LYS A 47 7.18 21.82 6.78
C LYS A 47 7.26 21.15 8.16
N ALA A 48 7.31 21.96 9.21
CA ALA A 48 7.46 21.49 10.59
C ALA A 48 6.17 21.56 11.41
N LYS A 49 5.07 22.11 10.84
CA LYS A 49 3.81 22.30 11.55
C LYS A 49 2.65 21.68 10.80
N ASP A 50 1.87 20.89 11.51
CA ASP A 50 0.69 20.23 10.95
C ASP A 50 -0.56 21.14 10.94
N THR A 51 -0.51 22.24 11.69
CA THR A 51 -1.63 23.18 11.80
C THR A 51 -1.73 24.02 10.54
N PRO A 52 -2.92 24.14 9.93
CA PRO A 52 -3.15 25.01 8.79
C PRO A 52 -2.79 26.47 9.12
N MET A 53 -1.99 27.08 8.27
CA MET A 53 -1.61 28.48 8.38
C MET A 53 -2.37 29.29 7.33
N GLN A 54 -3.34 30.10 7.78
CA GLN A 54 -4.28 30.78 6.89
C GLN A 54 -3.58 31.69 5.88
N ASN A 55 -2.54 32.43 6.28
CA ASN A 55 -1.78 33.29 5.38
C ASN A 55 -1.12 32.54 4.23
N MET A 56 -0.62 31.31 4.48
CA MET A 56 -0.01 30.46 3.44
C MET A 56 -1.06 29.86 2.51
N ILE A 57 -2.21 29.48 3.06
CA ILE A 57 -3.36 29.00 2.28
C ILE A 57 -3.90 30.13 1.40
N ASP A 58 -4.05 31.36 1.92
CA ASP A 58 -4.53 32.50 1.16
C ASP A 58 -3.59 32.88 0.00
N GLU A 59 -2.27 32.76 0.20
CA GLU A 59 -1.27 32.96 -0.86
C GLU A 59 -1.44 31.90 -1.95
N ALA A 60 -1.56 30.63 -1.58
CA ALA A 60 -1.78 29.52 -2.50
C ALA A 60 -3.10 29.67 -3.29
N VAL A 61 -4.18 30.07 -2.63
CA VAL A 61 -5.48 30.32 -3.23
C VAL A 61 -5.41 31.46 -4.25
N ARG A 62 -4.78 32.60 -3.89
CA ARG A 62 -4.60 33.73 -4.86
C ARG A 62 -3.79 33.30 -6.07
N LEU A 63 -2.75 32.48 -5.88
CA LEU A 63 -1.94 31.96 -6.97
C LEU A 63 -2.76 31.01 -7.86
N ALA A 64 -3.53 30.11 -7.26
CA ALA A 64 -4.36 29.15 -7.97
C ALA A 64 -5.50 29.82 -8.78
N GLN A 65 -6.07 30.91 -8.26
CA GLN A 65 -7.15 31.63 -8.93
C GLN A 65 -6.76 32.18 -10.30
N GLY A 66 -5.50 32.58 -10.48
CA GLY A 66 -4.98 33.14 -11.74
C GLY A 66 -4.23 32.13 -12.61
N ALA A 67 -4.35 30.83 -12.35
CA ALA A 67 -3.62 29.80 -13.06
C ALA A 67 -4.56 28.88 -13.88
N ASP A 68 -4.10 28.41 -15.03
CA ASP A 68 -4.83 27.43 -15.85
C ASP A 68 -4.98 26.08 -15.12
N VAL A 69 -3.93 25.68 -14.40
CA VAL A 69 -3.85 24.44 -13.61
C VAL A 69 -3.16 24.73 -12.27
N ALA A 70 -3.65 24.14 -11.20
CA ALA A 70 -3.00 24.09 -9.91
C ALA A 70 -2.50 22.67 -9.62
N VAL A 71 -1.19 22.51 -9.43
CA VAL A 71 -0.56 21.26 -9.03
C VAL A 71 -0.17 21.40 -7.56
N VAL A 72 -0.79 20.59 -6.70
CA VAL A 72 -0.63 20.66 -5.25
C VAL A 72 0.20 19.47 -4.75
N PHE A 73 1.37 19.74 -4.22
CA PHE A 73 2.31 18.75 -3.69
C PHE A 73 2.12 18.60 -2.19
N ILE A 74 1.70 17.42 -1.78
CA ILE A 74 1.46 17.06 -0.38
C ILE A 74 2.00 15.66 -0.09
N GLY A 75 2.00 15.25 1.16
CA GLY A 75 2.43 13.88 1.51
C GLY A 75 2.61 13.68 3.00
N LEU A 76 3.14 12.54 3.35
CA LEU A 76 3.57 12.23 4.72
C LEU A 76 4.95 12.88 4.96
N THR A 77 5.11 13.50 6.11
CA THR A 77 6.40 14.02 6.57
C THR A 77 7.11 12.97 7.43
N GLU A 78 8.37 13.21 7.79
CA GLU A 78 9.15 12.28 8.64
C GLU A 78 8.54 12.07 10.02
N VAL A 79 7.78 13.04 10.54
CA VAL A 79 7.06 12.89 11.82
C VAL A 79 5.81 11.99 11.71
N TYR A 80 5.35 11.71 10.50
CA TYR A 80 4.24 10.80 10.22
C TYR A 80 4.72 9.41 9.82
N GLU A 81 5.84 9.32 9.12
CA GLU A 81 6.33 8.08 8.56
C GLU A 81 7.85 8.03 8.65
N SER A 82 8.37 7.26 9.61
CA SER A 82 9.79 7.11 9.88
C SER A 82 10.07 5.74 10.51
N GLU A 83 11.33 5.36 10.55
CA GLU A 83 11.80 4.23 11.34
C GLU A 83 11.63 4.53 12.85
N GLY A 84 11.30 3.50 13.63
CA GLY A 84 11.28 3.57 15.09
C GLY A 84 9.95 3.94 15.73
N PHE A 85 8.90 4.22 14.97
CA PHE A 85 7.54 4.41 15.48
C PHE A 85 6.48 4.04 14.46
N ASP A 86 5.25 3.78 14.96
CA ASP A 86 4.10 3.45 14.14
C ASP A 86 3.14 4.62 14.00
N ARG A 87 2.49 4.72 12.85
CA ARG A 87 1.43 5.70 12.61
C ARG A 87 0.20 5.37 13.45
N LYS A 88 -0.37 6.38 14.10
CA LYS A 88 -1.59 6.25 14.89
C LYS A 88 -2.88 6.38 14.06
N HIS A 89 -2.78 6.86 12.82
CA HIS A 89 -3.86 7.04 11.86
C HIS A 89 -3.29 7.06 10.43
N ILE A 90 -4.15 6.92 9.44
CA ILE A 90 -3.76 6.96 8.02
C ILE A 90 -4.09 8.29 7.35
N ASP A 91 -4.37 9.33 8.12
CA ASP A 91 -4.65 10.66 7.57
C ASP A 91 -3.37 11.39 7.18
N LEU A 92 -3.48 12.22 6.17
CA LEU A 92 -2.48 13.24 5.83
C LEU A 92 -2.44 14.33 6.90
N PRO A 93 -1.33 15.10 7.01
CA PRO A 93 -1.29 16.26 7.88
C PRO A 93 -2.49 17.20 7.68
N PRO A 94 -3.14 17.70 8.74
CA PRO A 94 -4.32 18.57 8.62
C PRO A 94 -4.09 19.79 7.72
N ALA A 95 -2.88 20.39 7.76
CA ALA A 95 -2.51 21.51 6.89
C ALA A 95 -2.57 21.14 5.40
N HIS A 96 -2.18 19.92 5.04
CA HIS A 96 -2.20 19.44 3.66
C HIS A 96 -3.62 19.24 3.16
N ASN A 97 -4.49 18.63 3.97
CA ASN A 97 -5.90 18.45 3.62
C ASN A 97 -6.64 19.79 3.48
N ALA A 98 -6.37 20.74 4.38
CA ALA A 98 -6.95 22.08 4.32
C ALA A 98 -6.52 22.85 3.06
N LEU A 99 -5.23 22.77 2.70
CA LEU A 99 -4.69 23.39 1.51
C LEU A 99 -5.36 22.86 0.23
N VAL A 100 -5.42 21.53 0.06
CA VAL A 100 -6.05 20.92 -1.14
C VAL A 100 -7.49 21.39 -1.30
N ARG A 101 -8.29 21.36 -0.23
CA ARG A 101 -9.68 21.82 -0.27
C ARG A 101 -9.79 23.29 -0.67
N ALA A 102 -8.99 24.16 -0.04
CA ALA A 102 -9.04 25.58 -0.33
C ALA A 102 -8.68 25.89 -1.80
N VAL A 103 -7.65 25.21 -2.34
CA VAL A 103 -7.24 25.35 -3.74
C VAL A 103 -8.32 24.78 -4.69
N ALA A 104 -8.90 23.62 -4.39
CA ALA A 104 -9.92 22.97 -5.21
C ALA A 104 -11.24 23.77 -5.29
N HIS A 105 -11.57 24.51 -4.22
CA HIS A 105 -12.72 25.43 -4.25
C HIS A 105 -12.52 26.61 -5.21
N THR A 106 -11.28 27.04 -5.41
CA THR A 106 -10.91 28.21 -6.21
C THR A 106 -10.60 27.86 -7.66
N ASN A 107 -9.85 26.81 -7.91
CA ASN A 107 -9.49 26.34 -9.25
C ASN A 107 -10.13 24.97 -9.51
N LYS A 108 -10.77 24.79 -10.67
CA LYS A 108 -11.41 23.52 -11.04
C LYS A 108 -10.45 22.52 -11.69
N ASN A 109 -9.26 22.97 -12.07
CA ASN A 109 -8.22 22.14 -12.67
C ASN A 109 -7.10 21.86 -11.64
N VAL A 110 -7.41 21.11 -10.61
CA VAL A 110 -6.45 20.73 -9.56
C VAL A 110 -5.97 19.31 -9.77
N VAL A 111 -4.65 19.15 -9.77
CA VAL A 111 -3.96 17.85 -9.70
C VAL A 111 -3.18 17.80 -8.40
N VAL A 112 -3.29 16.72 -7.66
CA VAL A 112 -2.53 16.49 -6.43
C VAL A 112 -1.38 15.52 -6.72
N VAL A 113 -0.17 15.90 -6.32
CA VAL A 113 0.99 15.01 -6.27
C VAL A 113 1.20 14.59 -4.83
N LEU A 114 1.09 13.29 -4.59
CA LEU A 114 1.17 12.70 -3.26
C LEU A 114 2.52 11.99 -3.07
N SER A 115 3.25 12.35 -2.01
CA SER A 115 4.48 11.69 -1.58
C SER A 115 4.28 10.95 -0.25
N GLY A 116 4.67 9.69 -0.20
CA GLY A 116 4.55 8.85 1.00
C GLY A 116 4.75 7.38 0.64
N GLY A 117 5.14 6.57 1.60
CA GLY A 117 5.44 5.13 1.40
C GLY A 117 4.28 4.19 1.72
N SER A 118 3.16 4.72 2.24
CA SER A 118 2.03 3.91 2.72
C SER A 118 0.68 4.56 2.44
N ALA A 119 -0.40 3.77 2.57
CA ALA A 119 -1.77 4.22 2.32
C ALA A 119 -2.17 5.42 3.18
N VAL A 120 -2.95 6.33 2.59
CA VAL A 120 -3.50 7.53 3.24
C VAL A 120 -4.95 7.74 2.86
N THR A 121 -5.72 8.43 3.72
CA THR A 121 -7.06 8.92 3.38
C THR A 121 -6.97 10.15 2.48
N MET A 122 -7.93 10.30 1.58
CA MET A 122 -8.03 11.43 0.63
C MET A 122 -9.45 12.03 0.67
N PRO A 123 -9.81 12.76 1.73
CA PRO A 123 -11.20 13.23 1.91
C PRO A 123 -11.66 14.28 0.89
N TRP A 124 -10.75 14.77 0.07
CA TRP A 124 -10.94 15.74 -1.02
C TRP A 124 -10.88 15.10 -2.42
N LEU A 125 -10.78 13.77 -2.52
CA LEU A 125 -10.56 13.08 -3.78
C LEU A 125 -11.57 13.44 -4.89
N SER A 126 -12.84 13.62 -4.53
CA SER A 126 -13.89 14.02 -5.48
C SER A 126 -13.83 15.50 -5.91
N GLU A 127 -13.01 16.32 -5.27
CA GLU A 127 -12.88 17.75 -5.52
C GLU A 127 -11.75 18.08 -6.53
N VAL A 128 -10.89 17.09 -6.85
CA VAL A 128 -9.73 17.27 -7.72
C VAL A 128 -9.86 16.49 -9.04
N LYS A 129 -9.11 16.88 -10.07
CA LYS A 129 -9.15 16.24 -11.39
C LYS A 129 -8.29 14.99 -11.49
N GLY A 130 -7.24 14.91 -10.66
CA GLY A 130 -6.35 13.75 -10.67
C GLY A 130 -5.43 13.73 -9.46
N VAL A 131 -4.96 12.54 -9.14
CA VAL A 131 -3.93 12.31 -8.12
C VAL A 131 -2.80 11.53 -8.77
N LEU A 132 -1.58 12.06 -8.69
CA LEU A 132 -0.35 11.38 -9.05
C LEU A 132 0.36 10.94 -7.76
N HIS A 133 0.38 9.64 -7.51
CA HIS A 133 1.12 9.10 -6.37
C HIS A 133 2.57 8.86 -6.76
N GLY A 134 3.45 9.76 -6.29
CA GLY A 134 4.89 9.73 -6.56
C GLY A 134 5.68 8.83 -5.60
N PHE A 135 5.04 8.27 -4.56
CA PHE A 135 5.70 7.50 -3.51
C PHE A 135 6.92 8.24 -2.93
N LEU A 136 8.04 7.53 -2.76
CA LEU A 136 9.34 8.06 -2.39
C LEU A 136 10.25 7.88 -3.60
N GLY A 137 10.25 8.85 -4.51
CA GLY A 137 10.73 8.73 -5.90
C GLY A 137 12.25 8.67 -6.08
N GLY A 138 13.04 8.74 -4.99
CA GLY A 138 14.50 8.81 -5.09
C GLY A 138 14.99 10.15 -5.67
N GLN A 139 16.27 10.20 -6.03
CA GLN A 139 16.93 11.45 -6.44
C GLN A 139 16.40 12.05 -7.76
N ALA A 140 15.83 11.24 -8.66
CA ALA A 140 15.27 11.67 -9.93
C ALA A 140 13.72 11.75 -9.93
N GLY A 141 13.09 11.70 -8.74
CA GLY A 141 11.63 11.74 -8.59
C GLY A 141 10.99 13.00 -9.12
N GLY A 142 11.65 14.16 -8.99
CA GLY A 142 11.16 15.44 -9.51
C GLY A 142 10.99 15.43 -11.03
N GLY A 143 12.00 14.94 -11.75
CA GLY A 143 11.96 14.79 -13.21
C GLY A 143 10.89 13.78 -13.66
N ALA A 144 10.78 12.63 -12.99
CA ALA A 144 9.76 11.63 -13.32
C ALA A 144 8.33 12.18 -13.12
N ILE A 145 8.08 12.92 -12.05
CA ILE A 145 6.80 13.60 -11.80
C ILE A 145 6.50 14.62 -12.92
N ALA A 146 7.47 15.43 -13.28
CA ALA A 146 7.31 16.42 -14.36
C ALA A 146 7.02 15.77 -15.72
N ASP A 147 7.70 14.68 -16.05
CA ASP A 147 7.47 13.92 -17.29
C ASP A 147 6.05 13.33 -17.34
N VAL A 148 5.53 12.83 -16.23
CA VAL A 148 4.16 12.33 -16.16
C VAL A 148 3.15 13.48 -16.22
N LEU A 149 3.31 14.55 -15.45
CA LEU A 149 2.40 15.71 -15.44
C LEU A 149 2.31 16.40 -16.79
N SER A 150 3.41 16.46 -17.53
CA SER A 150 3.47 17.04 -18.88
C SER A 150 2.91 16.15 -19.98
N GLY A 151 2.64 14.87 -19.69
CA GLY A 151 2.24 13.88 -20.68
C GLY A 151 3.39 13.34 -21.54
N LYS A 152 4.63 13.72 -21.28
CA LYS A 152 5.82 13.17 -21.94
C LYS A 152 5.98 11.68 -21.68
N VAL A 153 5.57 11.22 -20.49
CA VAL A 153 5.50 9.82 -20.12
C VAL A 153 4.07 9.47 -19.70
N ASN A 154 3.50 8.44 -20.32
CA ASN A 154 2.22 7.88 -19.90
C ASN A 154 2.41 7.00 -18.65
N PRO A 155 1.75 7.29 -17.51
CA PRO A 155 1.90 6.49 -16.30
C PRO A 155 1.41 5.06 -16.49
N SER A 156 2.11 4.12 -15.87
CA SER A 156 1.78 2.69 -15.94
C SER A 156 2.03 1.96 -14.63
N GLY A 157 2.27 2.70 -13.54
CA GLY A 157 2.42 2.16 -12.20
C GLY A 157 1.10 1.63 -11.65
N LYS A 158 1.17 0.61 -10.81
CA LYS A 158 0.01 0.03 -10.10
C LYS A 158 0.27 0.07 -8.60
N LEU A 159 -0.77 0.33 -7.81
CA LEU A 159 -0.69 0.30 -6.36
C LEU A 159 -0.32 -1.09 -5.86
N THR A 160 0.66 -1.17 -4.99
CA THR A 160 1.16 -2.42 -4.40
C THR A 160 0.47 -2.80 -3.11
N GLU A 161 -0.48 -1.97 -2.67
CA GLU A 161 -1.33 -2.22 -1.51
C GLU A 161 -2.76 -1.74 -1.76
N THR A 162 -3.68 -2.21 -0.93
CA THR A 162 -5.06 -1.70 -0.90
C THR A 162 -5.10 -0.43 -0.06
N TYR A 163 -5.78 0.59 -0.54
CA TYR A 163 -6.04 1.82 0.21
C TYR A 163 -7.40 1.70 0.93
N PRO A 164 -7.44 1.48 2.23
CA PRO A 164 -8.68 1.42 2.98
C PRO A 164 -9.32 2.80 3.11
N LEU A 165 -10.60 2.86 3.47
CA LEU A 165 -11.30 4.12 3.74
C LEU A 165 -10.88 4.73 5.08
N LYS A 166 -10.51 3.89 6.06
CA LYS A 166 -10.07 4.28 7.41
C LYS A 166 -9.18 3.20 8.03
N LEU A 167 -8.42 3.56 9.04
CA LEU A 167 -7.48 2.65 9.70
C LEU A 167 -8.17 1.43 10.31
N GLU A 168 -9.37 1.59 10.90
CA GLU A 168 -10.15 0.53 11.52
C GLU A 168 -10.62 -0.54 10.53
N ASP A 169 -10.50 -0.28 9.22
CA ASP A 169 -10.78 -1.26 8.18
C ASP A 169 -9.64 -2.26 7.98
N ASN A 170 -8.46 -2.00 8.57
CA ASN A 170 -7.32 -2.90 8.47
C ASN A 170 -7.55 -4.17 9.30
N PRO A 171 -7.30 -5.37 8.74
CA PRO A 171 -7.53 -6.63 9.44
C PRO A 171 -6.70 -6.82 10.73
N SER A 172 -5.57 -6.13 10.86
CA SER A 172 -4.72 -6.18 12.07
C SER A 172 -5.06 -5.12 13.11
N TYR A 173 -6.02 -4.23 12.85
CA TYR A 173 -6.31 -3.05 13.69
C TYR A 173 -6.54 -3.39 15.16
N GLU A 174 -7.26 -4.46 15.44
CA GLU A 174 -7.61 -4.87 16.81
C GLU A 174 -6.41 -5.49 17.59
N ASN A 175 -5.38 -5.96 16.87
CA ASN A 175 -4.29 -6.75 17.45
C ASN A 175 -2.92 -6.09 17.32
N PHE A 176 -2.83 -4.95 16.65
CA PHE A 176 -1.59 -4.19 16.49
C PHE A 176 -1.65 -2.91 17.37
N PRO A 177 -0.56 -2.56 18.05
CA PRO A 177 0.77 -3.17 18.06
C PRO A 177 0.92 -4.39 18.97
N GLY A 178 -0.12 -4.87 19.62
CA GLY A 178 -0.12 -5.98 20.57
C GLY A 178 -0.09 -5.52 22.02
N ASN A 179 0.23 -6.45 22.91
CA ASN A 179 0.37 -6.23 24.34
C ASN A 179 1.86 -6.28 24.76
N GLN A 180 2.13 -6.13 26.05
CA GLN A 180 3.48 -6.05 26.60
C GLN A 180 4.42 -7.17 26.10
N LEU A 181 3.94 -8.42 26.10
CA LEU A 181 4.76 -9.60 25.79
C LEU A 181 4.44 -10.26 24.47
N THR A 182 3.30 -9.95 23.85
CA THR A 182 2.83 -10.66 22.67
C THR A 182 2.30 -9.72 21.59
N VAL A 183 2.57 -10.10 20.34
CA VAL A 183 1.89 -9.57 19.15
C VAL A 183 1.19 -10.74 18.48
N GLU A 184 -0.12 -10.66 18.30
CA GLU A 184 -0.93 -11.73 17.78
C GLU A 184 -1.37 -11.42 16.34
N TYR A 185 -0.88 -12.19 15.38
CA TYR A 185 -1.26 -12.07 13.96
C TYR A 185 -2.57 -12.83 13.69
N ARG A 186 -3.65 -12.37 14.32
CA ARG A 186 -4.97 -13.01 14.25
C ARG A 186 -5.57 -12.96 12.84
N GLU A 187 -5.14 -12.03 12.02
CA GLU A 187 -5.55 -11.92 10.62
C GLU A 187 -5.03 -13.08 9.76
N SER A 188 -3.97 -13.78 10.19
CA SER A 188 -3.40 -14.93 9.47
C SER A 188 -3.06 -14.57 8.01
N ILE A 189 -3.64 -15.27 7.02
CA ILE A 189 -3.43 -15.03 5.59
C ILE A 189 -4.21 -13.83 5.03
N TYR A 190 -5.12 -13.27 5.81
CA TYR A 190 -6.00 -12.19 5.38
C TYR A 190 -5.34 -10.82 5.52
N VAL A 191 -4.33 -10.57 4.70
CA VAL A 191 -3.57 -9.32 4.63
C VAL A 191 -3.90 -8.60 3.32
N GLY A 192 -4.12 -7.27 3.39
CA GLY A 192 -4.40 -6.45 2.21
C GLY A 192 -5.60 -6.94 1.41
N TYR A 193 -5.50 -6.98 0.08
CA TYR A 193 -6.61 -7.38 -0.80
C TYR A 193 -7.18 -8.77 -0.50
N ARG A 194 -6.37 -9.68 0.07
CA ARG A 194 -6.84 -11.01 0.47
C ARG A 194 -7.98 -10.94 1.49
N TYR A 195 -7.89 -9.96 2.41
CA TYR A 195 -8.96 -9.65 3.36
C TYR A 195 -10.10 -8.87 2.70
N TYR A 196 -9.77 -7.69 2.14
CA TYR A 196 -10.79 -6.76 1.64
C TYR A 196 -11.68 -7.38 0.56
N ASP A 197 -11.10 -8.21 -0.32
CA ASP A 197 -11.85 -8.91 -1.38
C ASP A 197 -12.64 -10.10 -0.83
N LYS A 198 -12.14 -10.77 0.22
CA LYS A 198 -12.83 -11.90 0.86
C LYS A 198 -14.14 -11.48 1.51
N VAL A 199 -14.11 -10.36 2.24
CA VAL A 199 -15.29 -9.84 2.96
C VAL A 199 -16.04 -8.75 2.19
N LEU A 200 -15.65 -8.48 0.95
CA LEU A 200 -16.22 -7.44 0.07
C LEU A 200 -16.24 -6.05 0.72
N LYS A 201 -15.23 -5.74 1.54
CA LYS A 201 -15.15 -4.48 2.26
C LYS A 201 -14.88 -3.33 1.29
N PRO A 202 -15.60 -2.20 1.35
CA PRO A 202 -15.30 -1.02 0.54
C PRO A 202 -13.87 -0.51 0.78
N VAL A 203 -13.22 -0.05 -0.29
CA VAL A 203 -11.85 0.50 -0.25
C VAL A 203 -11.78 1.76 -1.10
N LEU A 204 -10.83 2.64 -0.82
CA LEU A 204 -10.59 3.82 -1.62
C LEU A 204 -10.00 3.43 -2.99
N PHE A 205 -8.97 2.58 -2.97
CA PHE A 205 -8.39 1.97 -4.16
C PHE A 205 -8.04 0.50 -3.90
N PRO A 206 -8.38 -0.42 -4.81
CA PRO A 206 -7.99 -1.82 -4.65
C PRO A 206 -6.50 -2.02 -4.94
N PHE A 207 -5.95 -3.12 -4.46
CA PHE A 207 -4.62 -3.60 -4.86
C PHE A 207 -4.51 -3.74 -6.39
N GLY A 208 -3.40 -3.28 -6.94
CA GLY A 208 -3.14 -3.33 -8.38
C GLY A 208 -3.80 -2.20 -9.18
N PHE A 209 -4.52 -1.26 -8.54
CA PHE A 209 -5.15 -0.12 -9.22
C PHE A 209 -4.10 0.84 -9.77
N GLY A 210 -4.38 1.41 -10.94
CA GLY A 210 -3.60 2.48 -11.56
C GLY A 210 -4.16 2.81 -12.93
N LEU A 211 -4.29 4.11 -13.22
CA LEU A 211 -4.82 4.65 -14.47
C LEU A 211 -3.69 4.92 -15.46
N SER A 212 -4.08 5.14 -16.70
CA SER A 212 -3.24 5.53 -17.84
C SER A 212 -3.87 6.70 -18.57
N TYR A 213 -3.10 7.40 -19.39
CA TYR A 213 -3.63 8.41 -20.33
C TYR A 213 -4.23 7.78 -21.59
N THR A 214 -4.20 6.46 -21.70
CA THR A 214 -4.85 5.69 -22.77
C THR A 214 -5.74 4.60 -22.17
N GLY A 215 -6.55 3.94 -23.02
CA GLY A 215 -7.42 2.83 -22.62
C GLY A 215 -6.85 1.49 -23.05
N PHE A 216 -7.19 0.42 -22.30
CA PHE A 216 -6.82 -0.96 -22.65
C PHE A 216 -8.02 -1.88 -22.65
N GLU A 217 -8.10 -2.73 -23.67
CA GLU A 217 -9.09 -3.79 -23.77
C GLU A 217 -8.41 -5.16 -23.68
N TYR A 218 -9.05 -6.09 -23.00
CA TYR A 218 -8.58 -7.46 -22.82
C TYR A 218 -9.51 -8.41 -23.57
N GLY A 219 -8.95 -9.43 -24.22
CA GLY A 219 -9.75 -10.41 -24.96
C GLY A 219 -9.09 -11.78 -25.10
N GLY A 220 -9.93 -12.79 -25.35
CA GLY A 220 -9.51 -14.09 -25.80
C GLY A 220 -8.61 -14.86 -24.83
N ILE A 221 -9.08 -15.11 -23.61
CA ILE A 221 -8.33 -15.98 -22.68
C ILE A 221 -8.34 -17.44 -23.17
N GLU A 222 -7.17 -18.04 -23.25
CA GLU A 222 -6.93 -19.42 -23.69
C GLU A 222 -5.97 -20.10 -22.71
N LEU A 223 -6.24 -21.33 -22.36
CA LEU A 223 -5.33 -22.22 -21.63
C LEU A 223 -4.84 -23.30 -22.61
N ASP A 224 -3.57 -23.64 -22.56
CA ASP A 224 -2.99 -24.71 -23.40
C ASP A 224 -3.49 -26.11 -23.02
N LYS A 225 -4.11 -26.24 -21.84
CA LYS A 225 -4.76 -27.46 -21.34
C LYS A 225 -5.90 -27.13 -20.37
N SER A 226 -6.91 -28.00 -20.28
CA SER A 226 -8.04 -27.87 -19.35
C SER A 226 -7.87 -28.66 -18.06
N GLU A 227 -6.88 -29.57 -18.02
CA GLU A 227 -6.56 -30.42 -16.86
C GLU A 227 -5.06 -30.70 -16.83
N MET A 228 -4.49 -30.78 -15.62
CA MET A 228 -3.06 -31.12 -15.42
C MET A 228 -2.84 -31.78 -14.05
N PRO A 229 -1.79 -32.61 -13.89
CA PRO A 229 -1.24 -32.93 -12.58
C PRO A 229 -0.54 -31.72 -11.96
N ASP A 230 -0.41 -31.67 -10.64
CA ASP A 230 0.24 -30.56 -9.93
C ASP A 230 1.76 -30.49 -10.16
N THR A 231 2.34 -31.46 -10.85
CA THR A 231 3.74 -31.49 -11.27
C THR A 231 3.99 -30.81 -12.61
N ASP A 232 2.93 -30.41 -13.32
CA ASP A 232 3.00 -29.79 -14.64
C ASP A 232 2.80 -28.25 -14.54
N THR A 233 2.81 -27.61 -15.69
CA THR A 233 2.56 -26.17 -15.86
C THR A 233 1.40 -25.94 -16.84
N VAL A 234 0.75 -24.80 -16.74
CA VAL A 234 -0.26 -24.35 -17.72
C VAL A 234 0.14 -22.97 -18.24
N THR A 235 -0.01 -22.79 -19.55
CA THR A 235 0.18 -21.48 -20.20
C THR A 235 -1.15 -20.78 -20.35
N VAL A 236 -1.27 -19.62 -19.72
CA VAL A 236 -2.40 -18.70 -19.86
C VAL A 236 -2.06 -17.68 -20.95
N SER A 237 -2.84 -17.66 -22.03
CA SER A 237 -2.68 -16.69 -23.13
C SER A 237 -3.91 -15.83 -23.26
N PHE A 238 -3.72 -14.55 -23.56
CA PHE A 238 -4.80 -13.58 -23.80
C PHE A 238 -4.28 -12.43 -24.66
N ARG A 239 -5.16 -11.55 -25.12
CA ARG A 239 -4.78 -10.33 -25.86
C ARG A 239 -5.00 -9.09 -25.01
N VAL A 240 -4.11 -8.11 -25.19
CA VAL A 240 -4.27 -6.75 -24.67
C VAL A 240 -4.12 -5.79 -25.83
N LYS A 241 -5.10 -4.90 -26.01
CA LYS A 241 -5.14 -3.89 -27.04
C LYS A 241 -5.16 -2.51 -26.41
N ASN A 242 -4.31 -1.62 -26.90
CA ASN A 242 -4.40 -0.20 -26.62
C ASN A 242 -5.53 0.40 -27.48
N THR A 243 -6.58 0.92 -26.88
CA THR A 243 -7.76 1.46 -27.56
C THR A 243 -7.76 2.98 -27.72
N GLY A 244 -6.76 3.66 -27.15
CA GLY A 244 -6.64 5.11 -27.23
C GLY A 244 -5.61 5.57 -28.26
N GLU A 245 -5.34 6.88 -28.24
CA GLU A 245 -4.50 7.56 -29.21
C GLU A 245 -3.04 7.76 -28.75
N LEU A 246 -2.72 7.40 -27.50
CA LEU A 246 -1.39 7.53 -26.91
C LEU A 246 -0.75 6.17 -26.71
N ASP A 247 0.55 6.09 -26.93
CA ASP A 247 1.35 4.93 -26.52
C ASP A 247 1.29 4.76 -25.01
N GLY A 248 1.26 3.50 -24.54
CA GLY A 248 1.17 3.24 -23.12
C GLY A 248 1.57 1.81 -22.75
N ALA A 249 1.72 1.57 -21.46
CA ALA A 249 1.97 0.24 -20.95
C ALA A 249 0.88 -0.17 -19.95
N GLU A 250 0.42 -1.41 -20.07
CA GLU A 250 -0.52 -2.03 -19.14
C GLU A 250 0.15 -3.15 -18.35
N VAL A 251 -0.24 -3.32 -17.08
CA VAL A 251 0.17 -4.45 -16.25
C VAL A 251 -0.99 -5.40 -16.10
N ALA A 252 -1.01 -6.43 -16.94
CA ALA A 252 -1.98 -7.51 -16.82
C ALA A 252 -1.64 -8.38 -15.60
N GLN A 253 -2.60 -8.56 -14.71
CA GLN A 253 -2.47 -9.26 -13.43
C GLN A 253 -3.25 -10.57 -13.49
N ILE A 254 -2.57 -11.67 -13.17
CA ILE A 254 -3.16 -13.02 -13.21
C ILE A 254 -3.38 -13.49 -11.77
N TYR A 255 -4.63 -13.70 -11.42
CA TYR A 255 -5.04 -14.20 -10.11
C TYR A 255 -5.55 -15.63 -10.23
N VAL A 256 -5.34 -16.43 -9.18
CA VAL A 256 -5.83 -17.80 -9.08
C VAL A 256 -6.66 -17.94 -7.82
N GLY A 257 -7.84 -18.50 -7.94
CA GLY A 257 -8.75 -18.86 -6.86
C GLY A 257 -9.11 -20.33 -6.88
N ALA A 258 -9.36 -20.88 -5.70
CA ALA A 258 -9.85 -22.25 -5.50
C ALA A 258 -11.09 -22.22 -4.59
N PRO A 259 -12.29 -21.93 -5.12
CA PRO A 259 -13.48 -21.70 -4.30
C PRO A 259 -13.91 -22.91 -3.48
N GLU A 260 -13.66 -24.14 -3.94
CA GLU A 260 -13.99 -25.39 -3.24
C GLU A 260 -12.87 -25.94 -2.34
N SER A 261 -11.97 -25.07 -1.87
CA SER A 261 -10.86 -25.46 -1.01
C SER A 261 -11.31 -26.02 0.34
N VAL A 262 -10.69 -27.11 0.78
CA VAL A 262 -10.92 -27.70 2.11
C VAL A 262 -10.22 -26.97 3.24
N ILE A 263 -9.34 -26.02 2.90
CA ILE A 263 -8.73 -25.09 3.85
C ILE A 263 -9.26 -23.68 3.63
N PHE A 264 -9.14 -22.81 4.63
CA PHE A 264 -9.49 -21.41 4.42
C PHE A 264 -8.46 -20.73 3.51
N LYS A 265 -8.94 -20.03 2.50
CA LYS A 265 -8.13 -19.30 1.52
C LYS A 265 -8.77 -17.95 1.19
N PRO A 266 -7.97 -16.99 0.71
CA PRO A 266 -8.50 -15.84 0.00
C PRO A 266 -9.34 -16.28 -1.21
N VAL A 267 -10.26 -15.43 -1.66
CA VAL A 267 -11.05 -15.74 -2.88
C VAL A 267 -10.18 -15.87 -4.12
N LYS A 268 -9.06 -15.16 -4.14
CA LYS A 268 -8.04 -15.23 -5.20
C LYS A 268 -6.72 -14.66 -4.71
N GLU A 269 -5.63 -15.04 -5.35
CA GLU A 269 -4.29 -14.53 -5.06
C GLU A 269 -3.57 -14.18 -6.36
N LEU A 270 -2.83 -13.07 -6.38
CA LEU A 270 -1.96 -12.71 -7.49
C LEU A 270 -0.86 -13.77 -7.62
N ARG A 271 -0.78 -14.43 -8.76
CA ARG A 271 0.19 -15.50 -9.03
C ARG A 271 1.18 -15.17 -10.13
N ALA A 272 0.81 -14.24 -11.00
CA ALA A 272 1.70 -13.70 -12.02
C ALA A 272 1.23 -12.32 -12.48
N PHE A 273 2.11 -11.58 -13.12
CA PHE A 273 1.79 -10.35 -13.84
C PHE A 273 2.73 -10.15 -15.02
N LYS A 274 2.28 -9.40 -16.01
CA LYS A 274 3.09 -9.03 -17.17
C LYS A 274 2.84 -7.59 -17.55
N LYS A 275 3.90 -6.78 -17.56
CA LYS A 275 3.86 -5.42 -18.11
C LYS A 275 4.07 -5.49 -19.62
N VAL A 276 3.16 -4.88 -20.38
CA VAL A 276 3.15 -4.88 -21.84
C VAL A 276 3.09 -3.46 -22.34
N PHE A 277 4.09 -3.04 -23.11
CA PHE A 277 4.06 -1.77 -23.83
C PHE A 277 3.32 -1.94 -25.17
N LEU A 278 2.39 -1.00 -25.47
CA LEU A 278 1.55 -1.01 -26.65
C LEU A 278 1.52 0.40 -27.28
N LYS A 279 1.79 0.47 -28.57
CA LYS A 279 1.52 1.69 -29.34
C LYS A 279 0.03 1.97 -29.42
N ALA A 280 -0.35 3.19 -29.75
CA ALA A 280 -1.75 3.53 -30.02
C ALA A 280 -2.35 2.58 -31.05
N GLY A 281 -3.49 1.96 -30.73
CA GLY A 281 -4.16 0.96 -31.57
C GLY A 281 -3.52 -0.43 -31.63
N GLU A 282 -2.33 -0.64 -31.04
CA GLU A 282 -1.63 -1.93 -31.09
C GLU A 282 -2.30 -2.97 -30.20
N GLU A 283 -2.36 -4.22 -30.68
CA GLU A 283 -2.75 -5.41 -29.92
C GLU A 283 -1.58 -6.38 -29.82
N LYS A 284 -1.36 -6.96 -28.63
CA LYS A 284 -0.37 -8.01 -28.41
C LYS A 284 -0.99 -9.23 -27.73
N LYS A 285 -0.56 -10.42 -28.15
CA LYS A 285 -0.78 -11.65 -27.40
C LYS A 285 0.20 -11.68 -26.24
N VAL A 286 -0.33 -11.93 -25.04
CA VAL A 286 0.42 -12.08 -23.79
C VAL A 286 0.28 -13.53 -23.35
N SER A 287 1.39 -14.17 -23.01
CA SER A 287 1.40 -15.54 -22.47
C SER A 287 2.20 -15.57 -21.17
N VAL A 288 1.65 -16.27 -20.19
CA VAL A 288 2.26 -16.44 -18.85
C VAL A 288 2.11 -17.89 -18.43
N GLU A 289 3.20 -18.47 -17.96
CA GLU A 289 3.21 -19.83 -17.43
C GLU A 289 2.90 -19.82 -15.93
N LEU A 290 2.01 -20.70 -15.50
CA LEU A 290 1.68 -20.94 -14.10
C LEU A 290 2.12 -22.36 -13.72
N SER A 291 3.04 -22.46 -12.78
CA SER A 291 3.54 -23.72 -12.23
C SER A 291 2.75 -24.14 -10.98
N LYS A 292 3.11 -25.29 -10.39
CA LYS A 292 2.57 -25.80 -9.11
C LYS A 292 2.36 -24.70 -8.06
N ARG A 293 3.33 -23.79 -7.91
CA ARG A 293 3.27 -22.71 -6.91
C ARG A 293 2.09 -21.74 -7.08
N ALA A 294 1.56 -21.62 -8.29
CA ALA A 294 0.40 -20.79 -8.54
C ALA A 294 -0.89 -21.34 -7.91
N PHE A 295 -0.97 -22.66 -7.69
CA PHE A 295 -2.14 -23.37 -7.19
C PHE A 295 -1.96 -23.89 -5.76
N ALA A 296 -0.73 -23.89 -5.25
CA ALA A 296 -0.34 -24.51 -4.00
C ALA A 296 -0.47 -23.58 -2.78
N TYR A 297 -0.64 -24.21 -1.62
CA TYR A 297 -0.36 -23.66 -0.30
C TYR A 297 0.73 -24.49 0.38
N TYR A 298 1.40 -23.92 1.40
CA TYR A 298 2.36 -24.68 2.19
C TYR A 298 1.62 -25.52 3.22
N ASN A 299 1.77 -26.83 3.15
CA ASN A 299 1.14 -27.77 4.07
C ASN A 299 2.18 -28.24 5.12
N VAL A 300 1.95 -27.84 6.37
CA VAL A 300 2.86 -28.12 7.48
C VAL A 300 2.95 -29.60 7.85
N ASN A 301 1.95 -30.42 7.50
CA ASN A 301 1.94 -31.84 7.81
C ASN A 301 2.88 -32.65 6.89
N ILE A 302 3.08 -32.19 5.66
CA ILE A 302 3.98 -32.84 4.70
C ILE A 302 5.27 -32.05 4.48
N HIS A 303 5.40 -30.88 5.16
CA HIS A 303 6.53 -29.95 5.04
C HIS A 303 6.84 -29.54 3.59
N ASP A 304 5.82 -29.39 2.75
CA ASP A 304 5.96 -29.04 1.34
C ASP A 304 4.73 -28.26 0.80
N TRP A 305 4.88 -27.76 -0.43
CA TRP A 305 3.81 -27.10 -1.19
C TRP A 305 2.84 -28.12 -1.75
N HIS A 306 1.58 -28.00 -1.35
CA HIS A 306 0.49 -28.91 -1.73
C HIS A 306 -0.56 -28.19 -2.57
N CYS A 307 -0.96 -28.79 -3.67
CA CYS A 307 -2.14 -28.43 -4.44
C CYS A 307 -3.31 -29.34 -4.04
N GLU A 308 -4.47 -28.78 -3.81
CA GLU A 308 -5.68 -29.58 -3.67
C GLU A 308 -6.14 -30.05 -5.04
N THR A 309 -6.66 -31.28 -5.15
CA THR A 309 -7.36 -31.73 -6.35
C THR A 309 -8.67 -30.98 -6.48
N GLY A 310 -8.89 -30.29 -7.60
CA GLY A 310 -10.12 -29.54 -7.82
C GLY A 310 -10.05 -28.58 -9.00
N GLU A 311 -11.11 -27.82 -9.17
CA GLU A 311 -11.21 -26.79 -10.20
C GLU A 311 -10.74 -25.44 -9.67
N TYR A 312 -9.74 -24.87 -10.32
CA TYR A 312 -9.18 -23.55 -10.02
C TYR A 312 -9.66 -22.54 -11.03
N THR A 313 -10.05 -21.36 -10.55
CA THR A 313 -10.43 -20.25 -11.43
C THR A 313 -9.23 -19.34 -11.67
N ILE A 314 -8.95 -19.05 -12.94
CA ILE A 314 -7.90 -18.12 -13.36
C ILE A 314 -8.57 -16.83 -13.82
N TYR A 315 -8.17 -15.72 -13.23
CA TYR A 315 -8.64 -14.38 -13.58
C TYR A 315 -7.49 -13.59 -14.19
N VAL A 316 -7.79 -12.81 -15.22
CA VAL A 316 -6.89 -11.79 -15.76
C VAL A 316 -7.55 -10.44 -15.60
N GLY A 317 -6.84 -9.47 -15.03
CA GLY A 317 -7.41 -8.16 -14.75
C GLY A 317 -6.38 -7.03 -14.70
N ALA A 318 -6.88 -5.80 -14.58
CA ALA A 318 -6.10 -4.59 -14.40
C ALA A 318 -5.87 -4.23 -12.92
N SER A 319 -6.62 -4.86 -12.02
CA SER A 319 -6.46 -4.78 -10.56
C SER A 319 -7.14 -5.98 -9.89
N SER A 320 -7.04 -6.09 -8.56
CA SER A 320 -7.72 -7.17 -7.82
C SER A 320 -9.25 -7.12 -7.94
N ARG A 321 -9.83 -5.99 -8.31
CA ARG A 321 -11.28 -5.79 -8.48
C ARG A 321 -11.72 -5.45 -9.89
N ASP A 322 -10.80 -5.17 -10.80
CA ASP A 322 -11.08 -4.96 -12.21
C ASP A 322 -10.64 -6.18 -13.02
N LEU A 323 -11.43 -7.26 -12.89
CA LEU A 323 -11.20 -8.53 -13.56
C LEU A 323 -11.86 -8.51 -14.94
N LYS A 324 -11.07 -8.72 -15.99
CA LYS A 324 -11.49 -8.60 -17.39
C LYS A 324 -11.82 -9.95 -18.02
N LEU A 325 -11.06 -10.99 -17.67
CA LEU A 325 -11.19 -12.31 -18.27
C LEU A 325 -11.17 -13.38 -17.17
N THR A 326 -11.87 -14.48 -17.42
CA THR A 326 -11.95 -15.63 -16.51
C THR A 326 -11.91 -16.93 -17.30
N SER A 327 -11.19 -17.92 -16.76
CA SER A 327 -11.15 -19.29 -17.25
C SER A 327 -10.98 -20.25 -16.07
N SER A 328 -11.10 -21.56 -16.30
CA SER A 328 -10.87 -22.56 -15.25
C SER A 328 -9.97 -23.69 -15.72
N ILE A 329 -9.31 -24.35 -14.77
CA ILE A 329 -8.46 -25.53 -14.99
C ILE A 329 -8.68 -26.53 -13.85
N LYS A 330 -8.73 -27.82 -14.19
CA LYS A 330 -8.70 -28.89 -13.21
C LYS A 330 -7.27 -29.28 -12.88
N VAL A 331 -6.91 -29.21 -11.60
CA VAL A 331 -5.61 -29.67 -11.11
C VAL A 331 -5.80 -30.95 -10.33
N LYS A 332 -4.98 -31.97 -10.64
CA LYS A 332 -4.91 -33.23 -9.89
C LYS A 332 -3.67 -33.21 -9.01
N SER A 333 -3.87 -33.28 -7.72
CA SER A 333 -2.77 -33.47 -6.78
C SER A 333 -2.14 -34.85 -6.96
N THR A 334 -0.82 -34.90 -6.91
CA THR A 334 -0.05 -36.16 -6.87
C THR A 334 0.20 -36.65 -5.45
N VAL A 335 -0.17 -35.84 -4.45
CA VAL A 335 -0.02 -36.14 -3.02
C VAL A 335 -1.38 -36.05 -2.36
N ASP A 336 -1.77 -37.11 -1.65
CA ASP A 336 -2.95 -37.07 -0.79
C ASP A 336 -2.56 -36.52 0.58
N ALA A 337 -3.04 -35.34 0.91
CA ALA A 337 -2.77 -34.68 2.18
C ALA A 337 -3.99 -33.88 2.64
N ASP A 338 -4.57 -34.25 3.74
CA ASP A 338 -5.66 -33.50 4.38
C ASP A 338 -5.09 -32.56 5.46
N TYR A 339 -5.57 -31.32 5.49
CA TYR A 339 -5.25 -30.35 6.49
C TYR A 339 -6.48 -29.50 6.79
N ARG A 340 -7.25 -29.95 7.78
CA ARG A 340 -8.46 -29.23 8.21
C ARG A 340 -8.31 -28.77 9.65
N ARG A 341 -8.74 -27.56 9.95
CA ARG A 341 -8.87 -27.04 11.31
C ARG A 341 -10.26 -26.46 11.52
N SER A 342 -10.81 -26.65 12.72
CA SER A 342 -12.12 -26.08 13.08
C SER A 342 -12.00 -24.61 13.43
N ALA A 343 -12.02 -23.77 12.41
CA ALA A 343 -11.89 -22.31 12.55
C ALA A 343 -12.87 -21.59 11.60
N PRO A 344 -14.19 -21.65 11.83
CA PRO A 344 -15.22 -21.14 10.90
C PRO A 344 -15.04 -19.67 10.52
N ALA A 345 -14.58 -18.81 11.43
CA ALA A 345 -14.34 -17.40 11.16
C ALA A 345 -13.31 -17.21 10.02
N TYR A 346 -12.26 -18.02 9.99
CA TYR A 346 -11.25 -17.96 8.94
C TYR A 346 -11.78 -18.40 7.57
N TYR A 347 -12.71 -19.36 7.52
CA TYR A 347 -13.35 -19.75 6.26
C TYR A 347 -14.24 -18.65 5.68
N SER A 348 -14.93 -17.90 6.55
CA SER A 348 -15.75 -16.75 6.13
C SER A 348 -14.93 -15.48 5.86
N GLY A 349 -13.71 -15.37 6.43
CA GLY A 349 -12.90 -14.15 6.44
C GLY A 349 -13.35 -13.12 7.48
N ILE A 350 -14.35 -13.43 8.31
CA ILE A 350 -14.81 -12.53 9.39
C ILE A 350 -13.88 -12.76 10.60
N ILE A 351 -12.83 -11.98 10.65
CA ILE A 351 -11.75 -12.08 11.63
C ILE A 351 -11.73 -10.93 12.65
N THR A 352 -12.64 -9.98 12.55
CA THR A 352 -12.87 -8.92 13.55
C THR A 352 -13.52 -9.51 14.80
N ASN A 353 -13.08 -9.06 15.99
CA ASN A 353 -13.51 -9.61 17.29
C ASN A 353 -13.38 -11.13 17.37
N LEU A 354 -12.25 -11.64 16.86
CA LEU A 354 -12.03 -13.08 16.76
C LEU A 354 -11.87 -13.74 18.14
N PRO A 355 -12.71 -14.74 18.50
CA PRO A 355 -12.57 -15.46 19.76
C PRO A 355 -11.24 -16.23 19.85
N ASP A 356 -10.60 -16.22 21.03
CA ASP A 356 -9.33 -16.91 21.30
C ASP A 356 -9.36 -18.37 20.85
N LYS A 357 -10.46 -19.08 21.13
CA LYS A 357 -10.63 -20.47 20.71
C LYS A 357 -10.39 -20.72 19.23
N GLN A 358 -10.80 -19.79 18.37
CA GLN A 358 -10.60 -19.92 16.92
C GLN A 358 -9.15 -19.64 16.52
N PHE A 359 -8.53 -18.63 17.15
CA PHE A 359 -7.12 -18.34 16.93
C PHE A 359 -6.22 -19.46 17.45
N VAL A 360 -6.46 -19.96 18.67
CA VAL A 360 -5.76 -21.12 19.25
C VAL A 360 -5.86 -22.35 18.33
N SER A 361 -7.03 -22.57 17.71
CA SER A 361 -7.22 -23.67 16.76
C SER A 361 -6.27 -23.62 15.57
N ILE A 362 -5.98 -22.44 15.01
CA ILE A 362 -5.01 -22.31 13.90
C ILE A 362 -3.57 -22.21 14.39
N LEU A 363 -3.36 -21.61 15.57
CA LEU A 363 -2.03 -21.50 16.19
C LEU A 363 -1.48 -22.88 16.60
N GLY A 364 -2.36 -23.80 17.02
CA GLY A 364 -2.00 -25.17 17.41
C GLY A 364 -1.37 -25.29 18.81
N ARG A 365 -1.44 -24.23 19.61
CA ARG A 365 -0.98 -24.16 20.99
C ARG A 365 -1.78 -23.14 21.79
N GLU A 366 -1.72 -23.18 23.09
CA GLU A 366 -2.32 -22.16 23.95
C GLU A 366 -1.63 -20.80 23.78
N LEU A 367 -2.39 -19.73 24.03
CA LEU A 367 -1.84 -18.38 24.02
C LEU A 367 -0.91 -18.19 25.21
N PRO A 368 0.30 -17.64 24.99
CA PRO A 368 1.15 -17.24 26.10
C PRO A 368 0.54 -16.05 26.84
N PRO A 369 0.96 -15.79 28.10
CA PRO A 369 0.57 -14.56 28.78
C PRO A 369 0.92 -13.33 27.95
N SER A 370 -0.03 -12.41 27.77
CA SER A 370 0.14 -11.17 27.02
C SER A 370 0.72 -10.03 27.86
N GLU A 371 0.59 -10.13 29.19
CA GLU A 371 1.07 -9.17 30.15
C GLU A 371 2.14 -9.78 31.06
N ARG A 372 3.08 -8.96 31.48
CA ARG A 372 4.11 -9.35 32.41
C ARG A 372 3.49 -9.53 33.80
N ASP A 373 3.91 -10.59 34.54
CA ASP A 373 3.61 -10.71 35.96
C ASP A 373 4.36 -9.60 36.72
N PRO A 374 3.66 -8.67 37.39
CA PRO A 374 4.29 -7.60 38.16
C PRO A 374 5.18 -8.09 39.32
N ALA A 375 4.97 -9.33 39.78
CA ALA A 375 5.78 -9.94 40.85
C ALA A 375 7.18 -10.35 40.38
N LEU A 376 7.40 -10.50 39.08
CA LEU A 376 8.70 -10.83 38.52
C LEU A 376 9.65 -9.62 38.53
N PRO A 377 10.96 -9.82 38.73
CA PRO A 377 11.95 -8.75 38.65
C PRO A 377 12.03 -8.18 37.23
N ILE A 378 12.33 -6.88 37.10
CA ILE A 378 12.67 -6.26 35.84
C ILE A 378 14.02 -6.80 35.37
N ASP A 379 14.07 -7.27 34.12
CA ASP A 379 15.27 -7.77 33.45
C ASP A 379 15.54 -7.09 32.13
N ILE A 380 16.52 -7.55 31.36
CA ILE A 380 16.95 -6.96 30.09
C ILE A 380 15.89 -7.05 29.00
N SER A 381 14.91 -7.94 29.13
CA SER A 381 13.81 -8.08 28.16
C SER A 381 12.66 -7.10 28.41
N CYS A 382 12.67 -6.42 29.55
CA CYS A 382 11.63 -5.46 29.92
C CYS A 382 11.83 -4.12 29.20
N THR A 383 10.72 -3.54 28.73
CA THR A 383 10.73 -2.18 28.16
C THR A 383 10.92 -1.12 29.24
N LEU A 384 11.30 0.10 28.85
CA LEU A 384 11.35 1.23 29.77
C LEU A 384 9.98 1.54 30.39
N GLU A 385 8.89 1.29 29.65
CA GLU A 385 7.53 1.44 30.14
C GLU A 385 7.25 0.46 31.29
N MET A 386 7.57 -0.83 31.11
CA MET A 386 7.48 -1.84 32.17
C MET A 386 8.33 -1.49 33.39
N ALA A 387 9.49 -0.87 33.17
CA ALA A 387 10.35 -0.42 34.24
C ALA A 387 9.71 0.67 35.12
N GLN A 388 8.75 1.47 34.59
CA GLN A 388 8.01 2.49 35.35
C GLN A 388 7.18 1.90 36.51
N GLU A 389 6.81 0.64 36.44
CA GLU A 389 6.08 -0.05 37.49
C GLU A 389 6.90 -0.16 38.81
N THR A 390 8.21 0.03 38.72
CA THR A 390 9.09 0.06 39.91
C THR A 390 9.40 1.48 40.36
N LYS A 391 9.50 1.70 41.69
CA LYS A 391 9.86 3.01 42.28
C LYS A 391 11.19 3.57 41.77
N ARG A 392 12.15 2.69 41.40
CA ARG A 392 13.45 3.12 40.82
C ARG A 392 13.31 3.48 39.33
N GLY A 393 12.63 2.67 38.57
CA GLY A 393 12.38 2.89 37.16
C GLY A 393 11.56 4.16 36.92
N GLU A 394 10.53 4.42 37.70
CA GLU A 394 9.76 5.66 37.64
C GLU A 394 10.65 6.91 37.78
N LYS A 395 11.60 6.90 38.73
CA LYS A 395 12.54 8.00 38.94
C LYS A 395 13.51 8.17 37.75
N ILE A 396 14.02 7.07 37.20
CA ILE A 396 14.92 7.07 36.04
C ILE A 396 14.21 7.64 34.82
N ILE A 397 12.97 7.21 34.55
CA ILE A 397 12.22 7.68 33.39
C ILE A 397 11.79 9.14 33.54
N LYS A 398 11.43 9.59 34.75
CA LYS A 398 11.20 11.03 35.01
C LYS A 398 12.47 11.86 34.71
N LEU A 399 13.66 11.35 35.09
CA LEU A 399 14.92 11.99 34.78
C LEU A 399 15.20 12.03 33.26
N ILE A 400 15.03 10.93 32.57
CA ILE A 400 15.18 10.84 31.10
C ILE A 400 14.22 11.80 30.42
N SER A 401 12.94 11.81 30.79
CA SER A 401 11.92 12.69 30.26
C SER A 401 12.23 14.17 30.49
N PHE A 402 12.79 14.50 31.66
CA PHE A 402 13.23 15.86 31.96
C PHE A 402 14.40 16.29 31.06
N VAL A 403 15.39 15.41 30.86
CA VAL A 403 16.56 15.67 29.99
C VAL A 403 16.11 15.90 28.54
N ILE A 404 15.22 15.03 28.04
CA ILE A 404 14.67 15.16 26.66
C ILE A 404 13.88 16.47 26.50
N LYS A 405 13.01 16.81 27.46
CA LYS A 405 12.20 18.04 27.43
C LYS A 405 13.02 19.32 27.59
N SER A 406 14.19 19.28 28.20
CA SER A 406 15.03 20.43 28.46
C SER A 406 15.73 21.00 27.21
N LYS A 407 15.48 20.46 26.00
CA LYS A 407 16.08 20.87 24.71
C LYS A 407 17.63 20.88 24.68
N ARG A 408 18.30 20.28 25.64
CA ARG A 408 19.75 20.14 25.66
C ARG A 408 20.27 18.93 24.85
N PHE A 409 19.37 18.07 24.36
CA PHE A 409 19.68 16.97 23.44
C PHE A 409 18.87 17.15 22.16
N SER A 410 19.56 17.43 21.05
CA SER A 410 18.99 17.24 19.72
C SER A 410 18.87 15.74 19.47
N PHE A 411 17.75 15.28 18.96
CA PHE A 411 17.50 13.87 18.60
C PHE A 411 18.49 13.37 17.54
N ASP A 412 19.17 14.26 16.83
CA ASP A 412 20.18 13.96 15.80
C ASP A 412 21.42 13.21 16.33
N ASN A 413 21.58 13.10 17.67
CA ASN A 413 22.72 12.45 18.32
C ASN A 413 22.36 11.10 19.01
N PHE A 414 21.16 10.58 18.82
CA PHE A 414 20.72 9.31 19.41
C PHE A 414 20.29 8.30 18.35
N ILE A 415 21.17 8.05 17.37
CA ILE A 415 21.12 6.84 16.55
C ILE A 415 22.34 6.02 16.93
N ILE A 416 22.18 5.11 17.85
CA ILE A 416 23.03 3.93 18.02
C ILE A 416 22.15 2.71 17.83
#